data_287dcc416a4ac6a11c8c6ede269a44a7
#
_entry.id   287dcc416a4ac6a11c8c6ede269a44a7
#
_cell.length_a   1.000
_cell.length_b   1.000
_cell.length_c   1.000
_cell.angle_alpha   90.00
_cell.angle_beta   90.00
_cell.angle_gamma   90.00
#
_symmetry.space_group_name_H-M   'P 1'
#
loop_
_entity.id
_entity.type
_entity.pdbx_description
1 polymer ?
#
loop_
_entity_poly.entity_id
_entity_poly.type
_entity_poly.pdbx_seq_one_letter_code
_entity_poly.pdbx_strand_id
1 'polypeptide(L)'
;MMQPVLTLPAYTSACRETPLTIKANPLSFLSPLTHPRRIALYSHDTCGLGHMRRNLLIAQALVAAFPGVDILMLTGAREATAFQLPAGVDTLALPSFHKVEGGAYKPRGFNLSLEDLVSFRSQTLRTALEAFRPDVLIVDKVPRGTMGELDAALQYLKNETTTRVVLGLRDVLDEPEVVAREWMKEDNYRAVAAYYDAVWVYGDAYVFPSDEIYNFPAAMVDRLLYTGYLDPKIRWEGGSESRPRHDQKLPDGPFYLCAVGGGQDGFRLAELFATATFPEGVTGLVLTGPHMPKAEMARLEALCADRPHLQIERFHPEPTVLYQRAERVVCMGGYNT
;
A
#
# COMPACT_ATOMS: atom_id res chain seq x y z
N MET A 1 -3.78 3.37 41.44
CA MET A 1 -2.53 2.69 41.02
C MET A 1 -2.29 3.06 39.57
N MET A 2 -1.33 3.97 39.34
CA MET A 2 -0.91 4.40 38.00
C MET A 2 -0.03 3.31 37.42
N GLN A 3 -0.38 2.80 36.25
CA GLN A 3 0.51 1.93 35.46
C GLN A 3 1.61 2.79 34.80
N PRO A 4 2.84 2.27 34.68
CA PRO A 4 3.96 3.04 34.17
C PRO A 4 3.82 3.31 32.66
N VAL A 5 4.07 4.58 32.30
CA VAL A 5 4.26 5.03 30.92
C VAL A 5 5.54 4.35 30.40
N LEU A 6 5.41 3.57 29.34
CA LEU A 6 6.55 3.03 28.60
C LEU A 6 7.33 4.20 27.99
N THR A 7 8.46 4.54 28.61
CA THR A 7 9.47 5.41 28.01
C THR A 7 10.27 4.58 27.02
N LEU A 8 10.15 4.90 25.74
CA LEU A 8 11.06 4.41 24.70
C LEU A 8 12.49 4.84 25.04
N PRO A 9 13.50 3.97 24.89
CA PRO A 9 14.88 4.34 25.10
C PRO A 9 15.26 5.47 24.15
N ALA A 10 15.87 6.54 24.70
CA ALA A 10 16.41 7.62 23.92
C ALA A 10 17.51 7.07 22.98
N TYR A 11 17.26 7.10 21.70
CA TYR A 11 18.27 6.84 20.68
C TYR A 11 19.29 7.99 20.74
N THR A 12 20.43 7.77 21.37
CA THR A 12 21.57 8.69 21.27
C THR A 12 22.16 8.54 19.88
N SER A 13 21.87 9.51 19.02
CA SER A 13 22.50 9.66 17.72
C SER A 13 24.00 9.92 17.91
N ALA A 14 24.80 8.87 17.81
CA ALA A 14 26.20 9.01 17.48
C ALA A 14 26.25 9.39 16.00
N CYS A 15 26.46 10.69 15.70
CA CYS A 15 26.76 11.17 14.36
C CYS A 15 27.94 10.37 13.78
N ARG A 16 27.67 9.42 12.90
CA ARG A 16 28.68 8.87 12.00
C ARG A 16 28.80 9.83 10.84
N GLU A 17 29.87 10.63 10.85
CA GLU A 17 30.35 11.44 9.72
C GLU A 17 30.97 10.54 8.65
N THR A 18 30.23 9.60 8.12
CA THR A 18 30.58 8.95 6.85
C THR A 18 29.46 9.30 5.87
N PRO A 19 29.73 10.10 4.83
CA PRO A 19 28.72 10.31 3.79
C PRO A 19 28.43 8.95 3.17
N LEU A 20 27.25 8.40 3.48
CA LEU A 20 26.70 7.29 2.71
C LEU A 20 26.60 7.78 1.27
N THR A 21 27.55 7.35 0.46
CA THR A 21 27.50 7.58 -0.98
C THR A 21 26.19 6.99 -1.45
N ILE A 22 25.27 7.85 -1.91
CA ILE A 22 24.04 7.42 -2.60
C ILE A 22 24.51 6.61 -3.80
N LYS A 23 24.51 5.30 -3.66
CA LYS A 23 25.13 4.34 -4.59
C LYS A 23 24.33 4.14 -5.85
N ALA A 24 23.53 5.00 -6.31
CA ALA A 24 22.97 5.13 -7.64
C ALA A 24 21.67 5.94 -7.63
N ASN A 25 21.43 6.71 -8.67
CA ASN A 25 20.11 7.22 -9.00
C ASN A 25 19.14 6.02 -9.10
N PRO A 26 18.00 5.98 -8.38
CA PRO A 26 17.02 4.89 -8.49
C PRO A 26 16.57 4.60 -9.91
N LEU A 27 16.66 5.60 -10.79
CA LEU A 27 16.39 5.46 -12.22
C LEU A 27 17.60 4.94 -13.03
N SER A 28 18.82 4.91 -12.48
CA SER A 28 19.98 4.33 -13.18
C SER A 28 19.86 2.83 -13.36
N PHE A 29 19.07 2.14 -12.54
CA PHE A 29 18.68 0.75 -12.71
C PHE A 29 17.84 0.56 -14.00
N LEU A 30 17.04 1.55 -14.38
CA LEU A 30 16.31 1.58 -15.64
C LEU A 30 17.18 2.07 -16.81
N SER A 31 18.45 2.38 -16.56
CA SER A 31 19.41 2.99 -17.52
C SER A 31 19.65 2.22 -18.83
N PRO A 32 19.44 0.89 -18.95
CA PRO A 32 19.36 0.26 -20.27
C PRO A 32 18.01 0.46 -20.95
N LEU A 33 16.96 0.79 -20.17
CA LEU A 33 15.63 1.12 -20.66
C LEU A 33 15.48 2.63 -20.68
N THR A 34 16.02 3.28 -21.71
CA THR A 34 15.94 4.74 -21.86
C THR A 34 14.49 5.23 -21.87
N HIS A 35 13.53 4.39 -22.27
CA HIS A 35 12.09 4.65 -22.25
C HIS A 35 11.31 3.32 -22.14
N PRO A 36 10.92 2.88 -20.94
CA PRO A 36 10.03 1.73 -20.81
C PRO A 36 8.69 2.07 -21.47
N ARG A 37 8.18 1.15 -22.29
CA ARG A 37 6.88 1.31 -22.97
C ARG A 37 5.74 0.71 -22.17
N ARG A 38 6.02 -0.35 -21.42
CA ARG A 38 5.02 -1.09 -20.65
C ARG A 38 5.54 -1.40 -19.27
N ILE A 39 4.78 -1.03 -18.25
CA ILE A 39 5.10 -1.31 -16.84
C ILE A 39 3.93 -2.03 -16.22
N ALA A 40 4.18 -3.14 -15.53
CA ALA A 40 3.18 -3.81 -14.70
C ALA A 40 3.43 -3.50 -13.23
N LEU A 41 2.37 -3.20 -12.48
CA LEU A 41 2.40 -3.00 -11.02
C LEU A 41 1.51 -4.05 -10.39
N TYR A 42 2.05 -4.86 -9.48
CA TYR A 42 1.28 -5.87 -8.78
C TYR A 42 1.11 -5.52 -7.29
N SER A 43 -0.11 -5.71 -6.77
CA SER A 43 -0.42 -5.67 -5.34
C SER A 43 -1.45 -6.74 -4.95
N HIS A 44 -1.25 -7.37 -3.80
CA HIS A 44 -2.12 -8.46 -3.34
C HIS A 44 -3.44 -7.99 -2.71
N ASP A 45 -3.47 -6.81 -2.08
CA ASP A 45 -4.64 -6.09 -1.52
C ASP A 45 -5.63 -6.95 -0.72
N THR A 46 -5.14 -7.70 0.27
CA THR A 46 -5.98 -8.60 1.07
C THR A 46 -6.69 -7.92 2.23
N CYS A 47 -6.08 -6.87 2.82
CA CYS A 47 -6.52 -6.25 4.07
C CYS A 47 -6.81 -4.76 3.97
N GLY A 48 -6.96 -4.19 2.77
CA GLY A 48 -7.24 -2.76 2.60
C GLY A 48 -6.73 -2.21 1.29
N LEU A 49 -6.81 -0.89 1.13
CA LEU A 49 -6.50 -0.20 -0.13
C LEU A 49 -5.10 0.45 -0.16
N GLY A 50 -4.30 0.22 0.88
CA GLY A 50 -2.99 0.86 1.03
C GLY A 50 -2.01 0.52 -0.10
N HIS A 51 -1.97 -0.75 -0.48
CA HIS A 51 -1.11 -1.22 -1.57
C HIS A 51 -1.57 -0.66 -2.93
N MET A 52 -2.87 -0.73 -3.20
CA MET A 52 -3.47 -0.15 -4.41
C MET A 52 -3.17 1.35 -4.52
N ARG A 53 -3.37 2.11 -3.43
CA ARG A 53 -3.08 3.56 -3.40
C ARG A 53 -1.60 3.86 -3.63
N ARG A 54 -0.71 3.08 -3.06
CA ARG A 54 0.74 3.21 -3.29
C ARG A 54 1.08 2.95 -4.77
N ASN A 55 0.59 1.87 -5.34
CA ASN A 55 0.79 1.57 -6.75
C ASN A 55 0.22 2.67 -7.66
N LEU A 56 -0.91 3.27 -7.29
CA LEU A 56 -1.45 4.41 -8.03
C LEU A 56 -0.54 5.65 -7.98
N LEU A 57 0.07 5.95 -6.82
CA LEU A 57 1.06 7.03 -6.72
C LEU A 57 2.29 6.75 -7.60
N ILE A 58 2.77 5.50 -7.57
CA ILE A 58 3.90 5.08 -8.41
C ILE A 58 3.52 5.20 -9.89
N ALA A 59 2.32 4.74 -10.29
CA ALA A 59 1.84 4.85 -11.66
C ALA A 59 1.78 6.31 -12.13
N GLN A 60 1.29 7.22 -11.29
CA GLN A 60 1.24 8.66 -11.60
C GLN A 60 2.65 9.25 -11.79
N ALA A 61 3.58 8.91 -10.92
CA ALA A 61 4.97 9.35 -11.04
C ALA A 61 5.62 8.80 -12.33
N LEU A 62 5.35 7.54 -12.67
CA LEU A 62 5.90 6.90 -13.87
C LEU A 62 5.33 7.50 -15.16
N VAL A 63 4.02 7.77 -15.21
CA VAL A 63 3.40 8.45 -16.37
C VAL A 63 3.97 9.86 -16.56
N ALA A 64 4.21 10.59 -15.47
CA ALA A 64 4.83 11.90 -15.52
C ALA A 64 6.29 11.84 -16.00
N ALA A 65 7.04 10.82 -15.56
CA ALA A 65 8.45 10.63 -15.92
C ALA A 65 8.64 10.07 -17.34
N PHE A 66 7.71 9.24 -17.83
CA PHE A 66 7.79 8.53 -19.11
C PHE A 66 6.53 8.79 -19.94
N PRO A 67 6.43 9.92 -20.64
CA PRO A 67 5.27 10.22 -21.50
C PRO A 67 5.02 9.12 -22.53
N GLY A 68 3.77 8.62 -22.59
CA GLY A 68 3.37 7.56 -23.51
C GLY A 68 3.63 6.12 -23.00
N VAL A 69 4.01 5.95 -21.73
CA VAL A 69 4.09 4.64 -21.10
C VAL A 69 2.70 4.05 -20.85
N ASP A 70 2.51 2.76 -21.13
CA ASP A 70 1.33 1.99 -20.75
C ASP A 70 1.59 1.28 -19.40
N ILE A 71 0.70 1.45 -18.44
CA ILE A 71 0.83 0.84 -17.12
C ILE A 71 -0.37 -0.06 -16.84
N LEU A 72 -0.10 -1.33 -16.55
CA LEU A 72 -1.10 -2.30 -16.12
C LEU A 72 -0.98 -2.55 -14.61
N MET A 73 -2.01 -2.18 -13.85
CA MET A 73 -2.10 -2.45 -12.42
C MET A 73 -2.84 -3.78 -12.19
N LEU A 74 -2.13 -4.77 -11.65
CA LEU A 74 -2.64 -6.09 -11.27
C LEU A 74 -2.95 -6.05 -9.76
N THR A 75 -4.22 -6.05 -9.38
CA THR A 75 -4.61 -5.76 -7.98
C THR A 75 -5.64 -6.76 -7.45
N GLY A 76 -5.55 -7.08 -6.15
CA GLY A 76 -6.59 -7.82 -5.44
C GLY A 76 -7.72 -6.95 -4.89
N ALA A 77 -7.66 -5.62 -5.08
CA ALA A 77 -8.68 -4.70 -4.60
C ALA A 77 -9.88 -4.66 -5.55
N ARG A 78 -11.07 -5.00 -5.06
CA ARG A 78 -12.33 -4.88 -5.82
C ARG A 78 -12.68 -3.44 -6.12
N GLU A 79 -12.27 -2.55 -5.25
CA GLU A 79 -12.51 -1.12 -5.29
C GLU A 79 -11.59 -0.39 -6.30
N ALA A 80 -10.74 -1.11 -7.02
CA ALA A 80 -9.80 -0.53 -7.98
C ALA A 80 -10.50 0.35 -9.04
N THR A 81 -11.69 -0.03 -9.48
CA THR A 81 -12.49 0.70 -10.48
C THR A 81 -13.08 2.02 -9.95
N ALA A 82 -13.06 2.25 -8.63
CA ALA A 82 -13.52 3.49 -8.02
C ALA A 82 -12.46 4.60 -8.02
N PHE A 83 -11.21 4.26 -8.36
CA PHE A 83 -10.12 5.25 -8.43
C PHE A 83 -10.06 5.87 -9.81
N GLN A 84 -9.79 7.19 -9.83
CA GLN A 84 -9.40 7.86 -11.07
C GLN A 84 -7.99 7.44 -11.47
N LEU A 85 -7.86 6.93 -12.69
CA LEU A 85 -6.58 6.53 -13.26
C LEU A 85 -6.09 7.61 -14.23
N PRO A 86 -4.78 7.90 -14.26
CA PRO A 86 -4.22 8.77 -15.30
C PRO A 86 -4.29 8.10 -16.68
N ALA A 87 -4.20 8.89 -17.74
CA ALA A 87 -4.12 8.37 -19.10
C ALA A 87 -2.91 7.42 -19.24
N GLY A 88 -3.08 6.29 -19.93
CA GLY A 88 -2.07 5.25 -20.07
C GLY A 88 -2.03 4.25 -18.91
N VAL A 89 -2.90 4.37 -17.92
CA VAL A 89 -2.99 3.42 -16.80
C VAL A 89 -4.33 2.67 -16.84
N ASP A 90 -4.29 1.36 -16.73
CA ASP A 90 -5.49 0.52 -16.60
C ASP A 90 -5.29 -0.56 -15.53
N THR A 91 -6.37 -1.23 -15.12
CA THR A 91 -6.36 -2.20 -14.04
C THR A 91 -6.93 -3.55 -14.45
N LEU A 92 -6.31 -4.61 -13.93
CA LEU A 92 -6.86 -5.96 -13.90
C LEU A 92 -7.13 -6.34 -12.44
N ALA A 93 -8.40 -6.32 -12.04
CA ALA A 93 -8.81 -6.71 -10.70
C ALA A 93 -8.96 -8.23 -10.59
N LEU A 94 -8.22 -8.84 -9.69
CA LEU A 94 -8.26 -10.26 -9.38
C LEU A 94 -9.31 -10.56 -8.30
N PRO A 95 -9.93 -11.75 -8.29
CA PRO A 95 -10.81 -12.16 -7.20
C PRO A 95 -10.09 -12.09 -5.86
N SER A 96 -10.73 -11.46 -4.87
CA SER A 96 -10.08 -11.08 -3.60
C SER A 96 -10.04 -12.22 -2.60
N PHE A 97 -8.98 -12.25 -1.80
CA PHE A 97 -8.94 -12.98 -0.52
C PHE A 97 -9.49 -12.12 0.61
N HIS A 98 -9.82 -12.75 1.73
CA HIS A 98 -9.94 -12.09 3.02
C HIS A 98 -9.22 -12.90 4.10
N LYS A 99 -8.64 -12.20 5.06
CA LYS A 99 -7.99 -12.82 6.20
C LYS A 99 -9.05 -13.09 7.28
N VAL A 100 -9.11 -14.32 7.78
CA VAL A 100 -10.00 -14.69 8.86
C VAL A 100 -9.25 -14.69 10.18
N GLU A 101 -9.99 -14.85 11.29
CA GLU A 101 -9.43 -15.02 12.62
C GLU A 101 -8.41 -16.17 12.62
N GLY A 102 -7.24 -15.97 13.26
CA GLY A 102 -6.12 -16.91 13.18
C GLY A 102 -5.19 -16.70 11.99
N GLY A 103 -5.43 -15.70 11.13
CA GLY A 103 -4.51 -15.30 10.04
C GLY A 103 -4.63 -16.10 8.75
N ALA A 104 -5.52 -17.09 8.67
CA ALA A 104 -5.75 -17.86 7.45
C ALA A 104 -6.49 -17.04 6.38
N TYR A 105 -6.24 -17.38 5.12
CA TYR A 105 -6.94 -16.78 3.99
C TYR A 105 -8.13 -17.60 3.54
N LYS A 106 -9.18 -16.92 3.07
CA LYS A 106 -10.35 -17.51 2.40
C LYS A 106 -10.73 -16.68 1.18
N PRO A 107 -11.39 -17.29 0.17
CA PRO A 107 -12.02 -16.53 -0.91
C PRO A 107 -13.06 -15.57 -0.35
N ARG A 108 -13.07 -14.31 -0.85
CA ARG A 108 -14.03 -13.29 -0.37
C ARG A 108 -15.40 -13.41 -1.05
N GLY A 109 -15.43 -13.75 -2.32
CA GLY A 109 -16.64 -13.69 -3.13
C GLY A 109 -17.02 -14.99 -3.81
N PHE A 110 -16.10 -15.93 -3.94
CA PHE A 110 -16.35 -17.23 -4.56
C PHE A 110 -16.53 -18.33 -3.52
N ASN A 111 -17.28 -19.36 -3.90
CA ASN A 111 -17.38 -20.61 -3.15
C ASN A 111 -16.35 -21.66 -3.62
N LEU A 112 -15.17 -21.19 -4.05
CA LEU A 112 -14.05 -22.03 -4.43
C LEU A 112 -13.25 -22.43 -3.21
N SER A 113 -12.47 -23.53 -3.33
CA SER A 113 -11.39 -23.79 -2.39
C SER A 113 -10.34 -22.68 -2.45
N LEU A 114 -9.55 -22.55 -1.38
CA LEU A 114 -8.45 -21.58 -1.38
C LEU A 114 -7.40 -21.92 -2.43
N GLU A 115 -7.12 -23.21 -2.61
CA GLU A 115 -6.17 -23.73 -3.59
C GLU A 115 -6.63 -23.42 -5.03
N ASP A 116 -7.89 -23.64 -5.36
CA ASP A 116 -8.47 -23.30 -6.66
C ASP A 116 -8.40 -21.82 -6.94
N LEU A 117 -8.67 -20.98 -5.93
CA LEU A 117 -8.57 -19.53 -6.09
C LEU A 117 -7.13 -19.08 -6.34
N VAL A 118 -6.16 -19.60 -5.59
CA VAL A 118 -4.73 -19.30 -5.79
C VAL A 118 -4.29 -19.74 -7.20
N SER A 119 -4.68 -20.95 -7.62
CA SER A 119 -4.40 -21.46 -8.97
C SER A 119 -5.00 -20.56 -10.06
N PHE A 120 -6.27 -20.18 -9.91
CA PHE A 120 -6.95 -19.28 -10.85
C PHE A 120 -6.21 -17.92 -10.96
N ARG A 121 -5.87 -17.31 -9.84
CA ARG A 121 -5.15 -16.03 -9.81
C ARG A 121 -3.75 -16.17 -10.42
N SER A 122 -3.03 -17.23 -10.08
CA SER A 122 -1.68 -17.49 -10.60
C SER A 122 -1.69 -17.62 -12.12
N GLN A 123 -2.63 -18.38 -12.69
CA GLN A 123 -2.77 -18.51 -14.13
C GLN A 123 -3.16 -17.20 -14.80
N THR A 124 -4.09 -16.44 -14.19
CA THR A 124 -4.50 -15.13 -14.70
C THR A 124 -3.33 -14.15 -14.71
N LEU A 125 -2.55 -14.07 -13.63
CA LEU A 125 -1.36 -13.21 -13.52
C LEU A 125 -0.33 -13.57 -14.58
N ARG A 126 -0.01 -14.85 -14.73
CA ARG A 126 0.92 -15.32 -15.75
C ARG A 126 0.47 -14.95 -17.16
N THR A 127 -0.77 -15.28 -17.52
CA THR A 127 -1.33 -14.98 -18.85
C THR A 127 -1.37 -13.48 -19.14
N ALA A 128 -1.76 -12.66 -18.14
CA ALA A 128 -1.77 -11.23 -18.29
C ALA A 128 -0.37 -10.64 -18.55
N LEU A 129 0.63 -11.08 -17.80
CA LEU A 129 2.01 -10.63 -17.97
C LEU A 129 2.63 -11.15 -19.29
N GLU A 130 2.28 -12.35 -19.71
CA GLU A 130 2.70 -12.94 -20.98
C GLU A 130 2.12 -12.18 -22.18
N ALA A 131 0.84 -11.80 -22.11
CA ALA A 131 0.17 -11.01 -23.15
C ALA A 131 0.59 -9.53 -23.14
N PHE A 132 0.72 -8.93 -21.97
CA PHE A 132 1.09 -7.51 -21.82
C PHE A 132 2.56 -7.26 -22.13
N ARG A 133 3.46 -8.23 -21.87
CA ARG A 133 4.92 -8.16 -22.11
C ARG A 133 5.54 -6.89 -21.53
N PRO A 134 5.52 -6.70 -20.20
CA PRO A 134 6.07 -5.51 -19.58
C PRO A 134 7.59 -5.44 -19.70
N ASP A 135 8.14 -4.25 -19.87
CA ASP A 135 9.57 -3.99 -19.74
C ASP A 135 10.01 -4.06 -18.27
N VAL A 136 9.08 -3.68 -17.35
CA VAL A 136 9.30 -3.68 -15.91
C VAL A 136 8.06 -4.24 -15.20
N LEU A 137 8.27 -5.15 -14.25
CA LEU A 137 7.28 -5.57 -13.26
C LEU A 137 7.69 -5.04 -11.89
N ILE A 138 6.84 -4.26 -11.23
CA ILE A 138 7.02 -3.82 -9.84
C ILE A 138 6.04 -4.60 -8.97
N VAL A 139 6.58 -5.36 -8.01
CA VAL A 139 5.82 -6.19 -7.06
C VAL A 139 5.81 -5.51 -5.71
N ASP A 140 4.63 -5.23 -5.16
CA ASP A 140 4.50 -4.54 -3.88
C ASP A 140 4.49 -5.50 -2.70
N LYS A 141 5.41 -5.33 -1.79
CA LYS A 141 5.59 -5.93 -0.46
C LYS A 141 5.90 -7.43 -0.44
N VAL A 142 5.13 -8.27 -1.12
CA VAL A 142 5.22 -9.73 -0.98
C VAL A 142 5.88 -10.34 -2.21
N PRO A 143 7.15 -10.80 -2.13
CA PRO A 143 7.93 -11.19 -3.30
C PRO A 143 7.31 -12.30 -4.15
N ARG A 144 6.58 -13.22 -3.54
CA ARG A 144 5.92 -14.32 -4.24
C ARG A 144 4.43 -14.10 -4.47
N GLY A 145 3.93 -12.90 -4.12
CA GLY A 145 2.49 -12.65 -4.06
C GLY A 145 1.82 -13.40 -2.90
N THR A 146 0.52 -13.29 -2.77
CA THR A 146 -0.21 -14.04 -1.74
C THR A 146 -0.14 -15.53 -2.05
N MET A 147 0.39 -16.32 -1.10
CA MET A 147 0.48 -17.78 -1.20
C MET A 147 1.23 -18.30 -2.44
N GLY A 148 2.21 -17.55 -2.94
CA GLY A 148 3.03 -17.95 -4.08
C GLY A 148 2.34 -17.77 -5.45
N GLU A 149 1.27 -17.02 -5.55
CA GLU A 149 0.53 -16.83 -6.80
C GLU A 149 1.35 -16.20 -7.94
N LEU A 150 2.48 -15.54 -7.63
CA LEU A 150 3.38 -14.96 -8.62
C LEU A 150 4.46 -15.95 -9.12
N ASP A 151 4.67 -17.08 -8.47
CA ASP A 151 5.80 -17.95 -8.75
C ASP A 151 5.90 -18.34 -10.23
N ALA A 152 4.79 -18.79 -10.84
CA ALA A 152 4.75 -19.19 -12.25
C ALA A 152 5.02 -18.01 -13.20
N ALA A 153 4.56 -16.81 -12.85
CA ALA A 153 4.80 -15.61 -13.63
C ALA A 153 6.26 -15.14 -13.51
N LEU A 154 6.83 -15.13 -12.30
CA LEU A 154 8.22 -14.76 -12.06
C LEU A 154 9.20 -15.70 -12.77
N GLN A 155 8.91 -17.01 -12.72
CA GLN A 155 9.70 -18.01 -13.44
C GLN A 155 9.67 -17.78 -14.96
N TYR A 156 8.49 -17.50 -15.53
CA TYR A 156 8.34 -17.16 -16.93
C TYR A 156 9.12 -15.90 -17.30
N LEU A 157 8.93 -14.81 -16.56
CA LEU A 157 9.61 -13.54 -16.84
C LEU A 157 11.13 -13.69 -16.79
N LYS A 158 11.65 -14.45 -15.82
CA LYS A 158 13.10 -14.67 -15.67
C LYS A 158 13.71 -15.49 -16.78
N ASN A 159 13.02 -16.53 -17.25
CA ASN A 159 13.59 -17.50 -18.17
C ASN A 159 13.34 -17.16 -19.65
N GLU A 160 12.24 -16.47 -19.96
CA GLU A 160 11.75 -16.33 -21.32
C GLU A 160 11.65 -14.86 -21.79
N THR A 161 12.00 -13.90 -20.91
CA THR A 161 11.90 -12.46 -21.25
C THR A 161 13.10 -11.66 -20.78
N THR A 162 13.15 -10.39 -21.16
CA THR A 162 14.10 -9.39 -20.66
C THR A 162 13.47 -8.44 -19.64
N THR A 163 12.27 -8.75 -19.15
CA THR A 163 11.55 -7.94 -18.16
C THR A 163 12.38 -7.77 -16.89
N ARG A 164 12.53 -6.53 -16.44
CA ARG A 164 13.13 -6.23 -15.14
C ARG A 164 12.11 -6.38 -14.04
N VAL A 165 12.48 -7.07 -12.97
CA VAL A 165 11.58 -7.31 -11.83
C VAL A 165 12.08 -6.55 -10.61
N VAL A 166 11.22 -5.70 -10.05
CA VAL A 166 11.51 -4.83 -8.90
C VAL A 166 10.60 -5.20 -7.75
N LEU A 167 11.16 -5.38 -6.57
CA LEU A 167 10.39 -5.49 -5.32
C LEU A 167 10.26 -4.11 -4.68
N GLY A 168 9.05 -3.67 -4.42
CA GLY A 168 8.77 -2.44 -3.68
C GLY A 168 8.40 -2.71 -2.23
N LEU A 169 9.14 -2.15 -1.30
CA LEU A 169 8.92 -2.29 0.14
C LEU A 169 8.65 -0.92 0.77
N ARG A 170 7.75 -0.85 1.74
CA ARG A 170 7.76 0.27 2.68
C ARG A 170 8.95 0.11 3.64
N ASP A 171 9.39 1.19 4.25
CA ASP A 171 10.48 1.17 5.22
C ASP A 171 10.17 0.27 6.43
N VAL A 172 9.07 0.52 7.13
CA VAL A 172 8.62 -0.32 8.25
C VAL A 172 7.69 -1.42 7.74
N LEU A 173 8.15 -2.67 7.77
CA LEU A 173 7.37 -3.84 7.32
C LEU A 173 6.48 -4.40 8.45
N ASP A 174 7.11 -4.78 9.56
CA ASP A 174 6.54 -5.29 10.80
C ASP A 174 7.67 -5.35 11.85
N GLU A 175 7.45 -5.96 13.02
CA GLU A 175 8.51 -6.26 13.98
C GLU A 175 9.60 -7.15 13.33
N PRO A 176 10.90 -6.90 13.55
CA PRO A 176 11.99 -7.60 12.87
C PRO A 176 11.92 -9.13 12.96
N GLU A 177 11.58 -9.66 14.12
CA GLU A 177 11.46 -11.10 14.36
C GLU A 177 10.27 -11.71 13.59
N VAL A 178 9.20 -10.94 13.44
CA VAL A 178 8.02 -11.35 12.65
C VAL A 178 8.40 -11.42 11.17
N VAL A 179 9.04 -10.38 10.66
CA VAL A 179 9.51 -10.31 9.27
C VAL A 179 10.46 -11.46 8.97
N ALA A 180 11.49 -11.67 9.81
CA ALA A 180 12.47 -12.74 9.61
C ALA A 180 11.80 -14.11 9.55
N ARG A 181 10.90 -14.40 10.51
CA ARG A 181 10.16 -15.67 10.58
C ARG A 181 9.26 -15.90 9.37
N GLU A 182 8.47 -14.89 8.99
CA GLU A 182 7.54 -15.00 7.86
C GLU A 182 8.29 -15.13 6.53
N TRP A 183 9.32 -14.31 6.31
CA TRP A 183 10.09 -14.34 5.09
C TRP A 183 10.88 -15.64 4.90
N MET A 184 11.40 -16.24 5.99
CA MET A 184 12.02 -17.56 5.95
C MET A 184 10.99 -18.66 5.65
N LYS A 185 9.85 -18.63 6.33
CA LYS A 185 8.78 -19.63 6.16
C LYS A 185 8.24 -19.65 4.72
N GLU A 186 8.11 -18.47 4.11
CA GLU A 186 7.57 -18.30 2.77
C GLU A 186 8.63 -18.33 1.66
N ASP A 187 9.89 -18.61 2.00
CA ASP A 187 11.03 -18.65 1.07
C ASP A 187 11.22 -17.34 0.26
N ASN A 188 10.84 -16.19 0.87
CA ASN A 188 10.85 -14.89 0.21
C ASN A 188 12.26 -14.41 -0.12
N TYR A 189 13.23 -14.63 0.77
CA TYR A 189 14.63 -14.24 0.52
C TYR A 189 15.22 -14.93 -0.70
N ARG A 190 14.92 -16.23 -0.88
CA ARG A 190 15.35 -17.00 -2.04
C ARG A 190 14.66 -16.51 -3.31
N ALA A 191 13.36 -16.19 -3.25
CA ALA A 191 12.63 -15.63 -4.38
C ALA A 191 13.23 -14.28 -4.81
N VAL A 192 13.59 -13.40 -3.87
CA VAL A 192 14.25 -12.12 -4.17
C VAL A 192 15.59 -12.36 -4.86
N ALA A 193 16.42 -13.25 -4.34
CA ALA A 193 17.71 -13.55 -4.94
C ALA A 193 17.60 -14.15 -6.36
N ALA A 194 16.57 -14.97 -6.62
CA ALA A 194 16.37 -15.67 -7.89
C ALA A 194 15.73 -14.80 -8.98
N TYR A 195 14.74 -13.98 -8.62
CA TYR A 195 13.87 -13.37 -9.62
C TYR A 195 13.96 -11.84 -9.69
N TYR A 196 14.43 -11.16 -8.63
CA TYR A 196 14.40 -9.71 -8.58
C TYR A 196 15.72 -9.08 -8.98
N ASP A 197 15.65 -8.06 -9.81
CA ASP A 197 16.82 -7.28 -10.25
C ASP A 197 17.11 -6.12 -9.30
N ALA A 198 16.08 -5.57 -8.61
CA ALA A 198 16.21 -4.50 -7.62
C ALA A 198 15.18 -4.64 -6.49
N VAL A 199 15.49 -4.03 -5.34
CA VAL A 199 14.60 -3.85 -4.20
C VAL A 199 14.51 -2.37 -3.89
N TRP A 200 13.35 -1.77 -4.09
CA TRP A 200 13.09 -0.38 -3.75
C TRP A 200 12.49 -0.30 -2.33
N VAL A 201 13.09 0.52 -1.49
CA VAL A 201 12.50 0.89 -0.19
C VAL A 201 11.92 2.29 -0.30
N TYR A 202 10.60 2.40 -0.16
CA TYR A 202 9.89 3.68 -0.14
C TYR A 202 10.09 4.36 1.22
N GLY A 203 11.25 4.91 1.43
CA GLY A 203 11.70 5.50 2.69
C GLY A 203 13.08 6.11 2.54
N ASP A 204 13.64 6.55 3.65
CA ASP A 204 14.96 7.15 3.74
C ASP A 204 15.83 6.37 4.74
N ALA A 205 17.01 5.95 4.32
CA ALA A 205 17.94 5.20 5.17
C ALA A 205 18.37 5.97 6.43
N TYR A 206 18.39 7.30 6.39
CA TYR A 206 18.67 8.13 7.58
C TYR A 206 17.53 8.12 8.60
N VAL A 207 16.30 7.88 8.16
CA VAL A 207 15.12 7.81 9.01
C VAL A 207 14.92 6.38 9.53
N PHE A 208 15.00 5.40 8.64
CA PHE A 208 14.79 3.99 8.97
C PHE A 208 15.66 3.10 8.07
N PRO A 209 16.85 2.68 8.54
CA PRO A 209 17.75 1.81 7.78
C PRO A 209 17.22 0.36 7.76
N SER A 210 16.29 0.07 6.87
CA SER A 210 15.56 -1.21 6.80
C SER A 210 16.49 -2.41 6.61
N ASP A 211 17.58 -2.26 5.87
CA ASP A 211 18.58 -3.31 5.65
C ASP A 211 19.31 -3.72 6.94
N GLU A 212 19.65 -2.74 7.80
CA GLU A 212 20.28 -2.99 9.08
C GLU A 212 19.26 -3.54 10.10
N ILE A 213 18.07 -2.91 10.20
CA ILE A 213 17.02 -3.26 11.17
C ILE A 213 16.50 -4.67 10.94
N TYR A 214 16.25 -5.05 9.67
CA TYR A 214 15.73 -6.38 9.31
C TYR A 214 16.85 -7.39 9.05
N ASN A 215 18.10 -6.99 9.13
CA ASN A 215 19.27 -7.84 8.87
C ASN A 215 19.11 -8.61 7.55
N PHE A 216 18.83 -7.88 6.46
CA PHE A 216 18.60 -8.48 5.16
C PHE A 216 19.85 -9.22 4.65
N PRO A 217 19.69 -10.36 3.97
CA PRO A 217 20.82 -11.07 3.37
C PRO A 217 21.58 -10.20 2.35
N ALA A 218 22.89 -10.38 2.24
CA ALA A 218 23.77 -9.62 1.34
C ALA A 218 23.22 -9.57 -0.10
N ALA A 219 22.72 -10.68 -0.63
CA ALA A 219 22.13 -10.74 -1.96
C ALA A 219 20.92 -9.81 -2.17
N MET A 220 20.23 -9.45 -1.09
CA MET A 220 19.13 -8.48 -1.11
C MET A 220 19.66 -7.07 -0.92
N VAL A 221 20.61 -6.86 -0.01
CA VAL A 221 21.25 -5.56 0.24
C VAL A 221 21.95 -5.03 -1.03
N ASP A 222 22.61 -5.89 -1.79
CA ASP A 222 23.27 -5.53 -3.06
C ASP A 222 22.30 -4.98 -4.13
N ARG A 223 21.00 -5.25 -3.99
CA ARG A 223 19.93 -4.79 -4.90
C ARG A 223 19.09 -3.67 -4.33
N LEU A 224 19.36 -3.26 -3.08
CA LEU A 224 18.49 -2.35 -2.33
C LEU A 224 18.77 -0.89 -2.69
N LEU A 225 17.71 -0.14 -2.92
CA LEU A 225 17.73 1.29 -3.23
C LEU A 225 16.64 1.98 -2.43
N TYR A 226 17.00 3.00 -1.67
CA TYR A 226 16.03 3.90 -1.02
C TYR A 226 15.56 4.94 -2.02
N THR A 227 14.24 5.03 -2.22
CA THR A 227 13.63 5.93 -3.22
C THR A 227 13.12 7.24 -2.63
N GLY A 228 13.23 7.41 -1.32
CA GLY A 228 12.52 8.45 -0.59
C GLY A 228 11.05 8.07 -0.35
N TYR A 229 10.35 8.90 0.44
CA TYR A 229 8.93 8.72 0.70
C TYR A 229 8.10 9.14 -0.51
N LEU A 230 7.03 8.38 -0.76
CA LEU A 230 6.10 8.72 -1.85
C LEU A 230 5.30 9.96 -1.48
N ASP A 231 5.37 11.00 -2.33
CA ASP A 231 4.64 12.25 -2.10
C ASP A 231 3.21 12.15 -2.68
N PRO A 232 2.16 12.15 -1.84
CA PRO A 232 0.79 12.14 -2.32
C PRO A 232 0.39 13.42 -3.09
N LYS A 233 1.18 14.51 -3.04
CA LYS A 233 0.93 15.75 -3.77
C LYS A 233 1.06 15.59 -5.29
N ILE A 234 1.83 14.61 -5.77
CA ILE A 234 1.95 14.28 -7.21
C ILE A 234 0.57 14.11 -7.87
N ARG A 235 -0.43 13.65 -7.12
CA ARG A 235 -1.82 13.51 -7.62
C ARG A 235 -2.44 14.83 -8.07
N TRP A 236 -1.93 15.96 -7.62
CA TRP A 236 -2.51 17.30 -7.81
C TRP A 236 -1.82 18.09 -8.90
N GLU A 237 -0.57 17.73 -9.24
CA GLU A 237 0.26 18.44 -10.21
C GLU A 237 -0.01 18.00 -11.66
N GLY A 238 -0.68 16.88 -11.86
CA GLY A 238 -0.91 16.23 -13.16
C GLY A 238 -2.01 16.82 -14.06
N GLY A 239 -2.42 18.07 -13.87
CA GLY A 239 -3.33 18.79 -14.78
C GLY A 239 -4.74 19.01 -14.23
N SER A 240 -5.44 20.00 -14.78
CA SER A 240 -6.72 20.54 -14.31
C SER A 240 -7.92 19.56 -14.34
N GLU A 241 -7.78 18.41 -14.98
CA GLU A 241 -8.82 17.37 -15.03
C GLU A 241 -8.76 16.39 -13.84
N SER A 242 -7.64 16.38 -13.11
CA SER A 242 -7.42 15.49 -11.94
C SER A 242 -7.84 16.10 -10.61
N ARG A 243 -8.44 17.31 -10.61
CA ARG A 243 -8.99 17.87 -9.38
C ARG A 243 -10.18 17.01 -8.93
N PRO A 244 -10.25 16.61 -7.64
CA PRO A 244 -11.42 15.94 -7.11
C PRO A 244 -12.65 16.73 -7.52
N ARG A 245 -13.65 16.08 -8.13
CA ARG A 245 -14.92 16.74 -8.40
C ARG A 245 -15.46 17.27 -7.09
N HIS A 246 -15.78 18.55 -7.05
CA HIS A 246 -16.29 19.28 -5.87
C HIS A 246 -17.62 18.72 -5.32
N ASP A 247 -18.18 17.65 -5.92
CA ASP A 247 -19.44 17.04 -5.54
C ASP A 247 -19.36 16.08 -4.34
N GLN A 248 -18.16 15.85 -3.79
CA GLN A 248 -18.02 15.05 -2.58
C GLN A 248 -18.30 15.97 -1.38
N LYS A 249 -19.37 15.65 -0.65
CA LYS A 249 -19.83 16.39 0.54
C LYS A 249 -18.76 16.36 1.62
N LEU A 250 -17.90 17.36 1.61
CA LEU A 250 -17.07 17.65 2.77
C LEU A 250 -17.94 18.29 3.86
N PRO A 251 -17.64 18.08 5.15
CA PRO A 251 -18.33 18.80 6.20
C PRO A 251 -18.23 20.31 5.98
N ASP A 252 -19.34 21.01 6.15
CA ASP A 252 -19.34 22.47 6.18
C ASP A 252 -18.70 22.94 7.49
N GLY A 253 -17.70 23.82 7.39
CA GLY A 253 -17.00 24.36 8.56
C GLY A 253 -15.84 23.48 9.08
N PRO A 254 -15.37 23.72 10.32
CA PRO A 254 -14.27 22.99 10.94
C PRO A 254 -14.67 21.56 11.27
N PHE A 255 -13.74 20.61 11.01
CA PHE A 255 -13.99 19.22 11.36
C PHE A 255 -12.72 18.50 11.84
N TYR A 256 -12.93 17.50 12.67
CA TYR A 256 -11.93 16.52 13.07
C TYR A 256 -12.17 15.22 12.29
N LEU A 257 -11.11 14.61 11.80
CA LEU A 257 -11.16 13.38 11.01
C LEU A 257 -10.64 12.20 11.84
N CYS A 258 -11.43 11.13 11.90
CA CYS A 258 -10.93 9.82 12.32
C CYS A 258 -10.85 8.89 11.08
N ALA A 259 -9.66 8.42 10.75
CA ALA A 259 -9.45 7.56 9.60
C ALA A 259 -8.83 6.22 10.02
N VAL A 260 -9.57 5.13 9.85
CA VAL A 260 -9.15 3.79 10.30
C VAL A 260 -8.72 2.88 9.13
N GLY A 261 -8.23 3.47 8.05
CA GLY A 261 -7.69 2.73 6.91
C GLY A 261 -8.71 1.84 6.20
N GLY A 262 -8.43 0.54 6.07
CA GLY A 262 -9.34 -0.43 5.48
C GLY A 262 -10.56 -0.77 6.35
N GLY A 263 -10.48 -0.53 7.66
CA GLY A 263 -11.54 -0.70 8.63
C GLY A 263 -11.63 -2.06 9.30
N GLN A 264 -10.80 -3.02 8.91
CA GLN A 264 -10.91 -4.39 9.44
C GLN A 264 -10.56 -4.49 10.93
N ASP A 265 -9.68 -3.63 11.42
CA ASP A 265 -9.13 -3.61 12.78
C ASP A 265 -9.25 -2.23 13.47
N GLY A 266 -9.95 -1.31 12.85
CA GLY A 266 -10.01 0.11 13.29
C GLY A 266 -11.18 0.48 14.18
N PHE A 267 -12.09 -0.45 14.50
CA PHE A 267 -13.34 -0.14 15.21
C PHE A 267 -13.10 0.54 16.56
N ARG A 268 -12.15 0.05 17.37
CA ARG A 268 -11.89 0.61 18.69
C ARG A 268 -11.48 2.08 18.64
N LEU A 269 -10.68 2.46 17.64
CA LEU A 269 -10.29 3.86 17.45
C LEU A 269 -11.49 4.73 17.03
N ALA A 270 -12.30 4.22 16.08
CA ALA A 270 -13.51 4.89 15.63
C ALA A 270 -14.54 5.05 16.78
N GLU A 271 -14.71 4.03 17.62
CA GLU A 271 -15.58 4.06 18.81
C GLU A 271 -15.11 5.11 19.82
N LEU A 272 -13.82 5.14 20.16
CA LEU A 272 -13.25 6.13 21.05
C LEU A 272 -13.43 7.54 20.51
N PHE A 273 -13.20 7.75 19.22
CA PHE A 273 -13.43 9.04 18.56
C PHE A 273 -14.90 9.44 18.61
N ALA A 274 -15.82 8.53 18.29
CA ALA A 274 -17.25 8.79 18.30
C ALA A 274 -17.79 9.08 19.72
N THR A 275 -17.14 8.60 20.77
CA THR A 275 -17.54 8.88 22.17
C THR A 275 -16.87 10.13 22.76
N ALA A 276 -15.90 10.71 22.06
CA ALA A 276 -15.18 11.90 22.52
C ALA A 276 -16.08 13.15 22.57
N THR A 277 -15.64 14.15 23.32
CA THR A 277 -16.26 15.49 23.35
C THR A 277 -15.61 16.37 22.30
N PHE A 278 -16.42 17.03 21.48
CA PHE A 278 -15.98 17.96 20.45
C PHE A 278 -16.23 19.40 20.87
N PRO A 279 -15.39 20.37 20.44
CA PRO A 279 -15.69 21.78 20.59
C PRO A 279 -16.99 22.15 19.89
N GLU A 280 -17.65 23.22 20.37
CA GLU A 280 -18.87 23.74 19.75
C GLU A 280 -18.61 24.15 18.28
N GLY A 281 -19.48 23.73 17.37
CA GLY A 281 -19.39 24.01 15.93
C GLY A 281 -18.43 23.14 15.17
N VAL A 282 -17.74 22.17 15.82
CA VAL A 282 -16.83 21.22 15.15
C VAL A 282 -17.55 19.92 14.81
N THR A 283 -17.47 19.51 13.56
CA THR A 283 -17.98 18.19 13.09
C THR A 283 -16.92 17.10 13.30
N GLY A 284 -17.32 15.94 13.81
CA GLY A 284 -16.51 14.73 13.80
C GLY A 284 -16.82 13.88 12.55
N LEU A 285 -15.87 13.62 11.70
CA LEU A 285 -16.01 12.73 10.54
C LEU A 285 -15.24 11.44 10.77
N VAL A 286 -15.94 10.30 10.71
CA VAL A 286 -15.32 8.98 10.80
C VAL A 286 -15.26 8.32 9.42
N LEU A 287 -14.08 8.14 8.89
CA LEU A 287 -13.83 7.36 7.67
C LEU A 287 -13.51 5.92 8.05
N THR A 288 -14.53 5.04 7.96
CA THR A 288 -14.47 3.68 8.51
C THR A 288 -13.73 2.68 7.64
N GLY A 289 -13.53 2.99 6.36
CA GLY A 289 -13.03 2.02 5.40
C GLY A 289 -14.07 0.98 4.94
N PRO A 290 -13.86 0.36 3.77
CA PRO A 290 -14.85 -0.53 3.15
C PRO A 290 -14.98 -1.89 3.84
N HIS A 291 -14.01 -2.27 4.68
CA HIS A 291 -13.91 -3.62 5.26
C HIS A 291 -14.28 -3.69 6.75
N MET A 292 -14.82 -2.61 7.33
CA MET A 292 -15.32 -2.67 8.72
C MET A 292 -16.41 -3.73 8.85
N PRO A 293 -16.33 -4.64 9.83
CA PRO A 293 -17.32 -5.68 10.06
C PRO A 293 -18.72 -5.09 10.27
N LYS A 294 -19.74 -5.76 9.73
CA LYS A 294 -21.13 -5.25 9.79
C LYS A 294 -21.63 -4.99 11.21
N ALA A 295 -21.27 -5.85 12.16
CA ALA A 295 -21.68 -5.68 13.56
C ALA A 295 -21.03 -4.45 14.21
N GLU A 296 -19.76 -4.20 13.91
CA GLU A 296 -19.02 -3.02 14.39
C GLU A 296 -19.55 -1.74 13.75
N MET A 297 -19.86 -1.78 12.45
CA MET A 297 -20.48 -0.66 11.74
C MET A 297 -21.83 -0.28 12.36
N ALA A 298 -22.72 -1.27 12.59
CA ALA A 298 -24.01 -1.03 13.21
C ALA A 298 -23.87 -0.43 14.62
N ARG A 299 -22.87 -0.88 15.39
CA ARG A 299 -22.57 -0.31 16.70
C ARG A 299 -22.08 1.14 16.62
N LEU A 300 -21.22 1.44 15.65
CA LEU A 300 -20.74 2.80 15.41
C LEU A 300 -21.88 3.73 14.97
N GLU A 301 -22.74 3.28 14.06
CA GLU A 301 -23.93 4.00 13.62
C GLU A 301 -24.87 4.32 14.79
N ALA A 302 -25.09 3.34 15.69
CA ALA A 302 -25.90 3.55 16.90
C ALA A 302 -25.28 4.59 17.84
N LEU A 303 -23.95 4.62 18.00
CA LEU A 303 -23.27 5.64 18.81
C LEU A 303 -23.37 7.06 18.22
N CYS A 304 -23.52 7.17 16.91
CA CYS A 304 -23.62 8.45 16.21
C CYS A 304 -25.08 8.94 16.06
N ALA A 305 -26.08 8.07 16.24
CA ALA A 305 -27.49 8.38 15.97
C ALA A 305 -28.02 9.62 16.72
N ASP A 306 -27.62 9.78 17.98
CA ASP A 306 -28.05 10.90 18.83
C ASP A 306 -27.03 12.06 18.86
N ARG A 307 -26.04 12.04 17.93
CA ARG A 307 -24.95 13.02 17.85
C ARG A 307 -24.89 13.66 16.47
N PRO A 308 -25.70 14.71 16.20
CA PRO A 308 -25.85 15.32 14.87
C PRO A 308 -24.55 15.94 14.33
N HIS A 309 -23.58 16.22 15.20
CA HIS A 309 -22.24 16.70 14.82
C HIS A 309 -21.28 15.57 14.38
N LEU A 310 -21.70 14.28 14.45
CA LEU A 310 -20.91 13.16 13.97
C LEU A 310 -21.43 12.68 12.62
N GLN A 311 -20.50 12.43 11.71
CA GLN A 311 -20.75 11.89 10.38
C GLN A 311 -19.92 10.63 10.17
N ILE A 312 -20.50 9.66 9.49
CA ILE A 312 -19.81 8.42 9.11
C ILE A 312 -19.76 8.34 7.60
N GLU A 313 -18.55 8.13 7.09
CA GLU A 313 -18.30 7.82 5.69
C GLU A 313 -17.55 6.49 5.57
N ARG A 314 -18.04 5.58 4.73
CA ARG A 314 -17.43 4.25 4.61
C ARG A 314 -16.21 4.25 3.70
N PHE A 315 -16.25 5.04 2.66
CA PHE A 315 -15.21 5.10 1.65
C PHE A 315 -15.15 6.47 1.01
N HIS A 316 -13.95 7.01 0.94
CA HIS A 316 -13.66 8.22 0.18
C HIS A 316 -12.59 7.89 -0.86
N PRO A 317 -12.82 8.11 -2.17
CA PRO A 317 -11.85 7.76 -3.21
C PRO A 317 -10.56 8.57 -3.08
N GLU A 318 -10.65 9.83 -2.61
CA GLU A 318 -9.50 10.69 -2.40
C GLU A 318 -9.47 11.28 -0.96
N PRO A 319 -9.08 10.49 0.04
CA PRO A 319 -9.10 10.94 1.45
C PRO A 319 -8.05 12.01 1.75
N THR A 320 -7.06 12.23 0.88
CA THR A 320 -6.04 13.27 1.06
C THR A 320 -6.67 14.67 1.21
N VAL A 321 -7.81 14.91 0.54
CA VAL A 321 -8.57 16.16 0.69
C VAL A 321 -9.09 16.32 2.11
N LEU A 322 -9.58 15.22 2.71
CA LEU A 322 -10.07 15.22 4.10
C LEU A 322 -8.92 15.50 5.07
N TYR A 323 -7.76 14.86 4.87
CA TYR A 323 -6.59 15.10 5.71
C TYR A 323 -6.10 16.55 5.66
N GLN A 324 -6.09 17.17 4.48
CA GLN A 324 -5.63 18.55 4.29
C GLN A 324 -6.57 19.58 4.91
N ARG A 325 -7.88 19.30 4.93
CA ARG A 325 -8.89 20.22 5.44
C ARG A 325 -9.26 20.01 6.91
N ALA A 326 -8.99 18.83 7.45
CA ALA A 326 -9.26 18.54 8.85
C ALA A 326 -8.38 19.38 9.76
N GLU A 327 -8.96 19.99 10.80
CA GLU A 327 -8.18 20.68 11.83
C GLU A 327 -7.38 19.72 12.70
N ARG A 328 -7.89 18.49 12.88
CA ARG A 328 -7.22 17.41 13.60
C ARG A 328 -7.50 16.08 12.91
N VAL A 329 -6.49 15.23 12.91
CA VAL A 329 -6.57 13.88 12.36
C VAL A 329 -6.22 12.88 13.44
N VAL A 330 -7.11 11.90 13.64
CA VAL A 330 -6.89 10.71 14.47
C VAL A 330 -6.82 9.51 13.52
N CYS A 331 -5.75 8.75 13.56
CA CYS A 331 -5.56 7.66 12.60
C CYS A 331 -4.80 6.49 13.22
N MET A 332 -4.76 5.37 12.49
CA MET A 332 -4.03 4.15 12.86
C MET A 332 -2.50 4.27 12.68
N GLY A 333 -1.98 5.42 12.26
CA GLY A 333 -0.55 5.59 11.98
C GLY A 333 -0.05 4.74 10.82
N GLY A 334 -0.91 4.46 9.84
CA GLY A 334 -0.53 3.68 8.66
C GLY A 334 0.38 4.47 7.72
N TYR A 335 1.23 3.76 6.97
CA TYR A 335 2.19 4.35 6.03
C TYR A 335 1.58 5.37 5.02
N ASN A 336 0.32 5.22 4.66
CA ASN A 336 -0.36 6.07 3.67
C ASN A 336 -1.24 7.18 4.29
N THR A 337 -1.07 7.47 5.58
CA THR A 337 -1.91 8.46 6.30
C THR A 337 -1.20 9.78 6.47
#